data_ceff599c3b4b398bf7001cdf23db14b4
#
_entry.id   ceff599c3b4b398bf7001cdf23db14b4
#
_cell.length_a   1.000
_cell.length_b   1.000
_cell.length_c   1.000
_cell.angle_alpha   90.00
_cell.angle_beta   90.00
_cell.angle_gamma   90.00
#
_symmetry.space_group_name_H-M   'P 1'
#
loop_
_entity.id
_entity.type
_entity.pdbx_description
1 polymer ?
#
loop_
_entity_poly.entity_id
_entity_poly.type
_entity_poly.pdbx_seq_one_letter_code
_entity_poly.pdbx_strand_id
1 'polypeptide(L)' 'MKCFYKELDRRKKYLIAKLHNEVGHLGDLWFQHQITDAEYCLRIKQLDQRITDLQG' A
#
# COMPACT_ATOMS: atom_id res chain seq x y z
N MET A 1 -21.48 18.81 -5.53
CA MET A 1 -20.05 18.98 -5.30
C MET A 1 -19.53 18.21 -4.10
N LYS A 2 -20.24 18.24 -2.96
CA LYS A 2 -19.83 17.48 -1.79
C LYS A 2 -19.78 15.98 -2.04
N CYS A 3 -20.67 15.46 -2.87
CA CYS A 3 -20.69 14.03 -3.22
C CYS A 3 -19.44 13.61 -3.98
N PHE A 4 -18.92 14.50 -4.82
CA PHE A 4 -17.71 14.25 -5.60
C PHE A 4 -16.50 14.05 -4.69
N TYR A 5 -16.34 14.89 -3.69
CA TYR A 5 -15.24 14.77 -2.74
C TYR A 5 -15.34 13.49 -1.91
N LYS A 6 -16.56 13.11 -1.54
CA LYS A 6 -16.78 11.88 -0.78
C LYS A 6 -16.37 10.65 -1.59
N GLU A 7 -16.67 10.64 -2.90
CA GLU A 7 -16.27 9.54 -3.76
C GLU A 7 -14.75 9.44 -3.89
N LEU A 8 -14.07 10.57 -4.03
CA LEU A 8 -12.61 10.59 -4.07
C LEU A 8 -12.01 10.08 -2.78
N ASP A 9 -12.58 10.49 -1.64
CA ASP A 9 -12.11 10.01 -0.34
C ASP A 9 -12.30 8.50 -0.20
N ARG A 10 -13.43 7.97 -0.65
CA ARG A 10 -13.69 6.53 -0.61
C ARG A 10 -12.68 5.77 -1.47
N ARG A 11 -12.41 6.27 -2.67
CA ARG A 11 -11.42 5.64 -3.55
C ARG A 11 -10.03 5.66 -2.93
N LYS A 12 -9.64 6.80 -2.36
CA LYS A 12 -8.34 6.90 -1.68
C LYS A 12 -8.24 5.92 -0.52
N LYS A 13 -9.27 5.85 0.31
CA LYS A 13 -9.30 4.93 1.45
C LYS A 13 -9.20 3.49 0.99
N TYR A 14 -9.92 3.13 -0.06
CA TYR A 14 -9.88 1.79 -0.62
C TYR A 14 -8.49 1.44 -1.12
N LEU A 15 -7.87 2.35 -1.87
CA LEU A 15 -6.53 2.13 -2.41
C LEU A 15 -5.49 2.02 -1.30
N ILE A 16 -5.59 2.88 -0.29
CA ILE A 16 -4.68 2.83 0.85
C ILE A 16 -4.83 1.51 1.59
N ALA A 17 -6.06 1.07 1.84
CA ALA A 17 -6.31 -0.21 2.50
C ALA A 17 -5.73 -1.37 1.70
N LYS A 18 -5.89 -1.34 0.38
CA LYS A 18 -5.34 -2.36 -0.51
C LYS A 18 -3.82 -2.38 -0.44
N LEU A 19 -3.19 -1.21 -0.43
CA LEU A 19 -1.74 -1.11 -0.32
C LEU A 19 -1.24 -1.64 1.03
N HIS A 20 -1.95 -1.36 2.11
CA HIS A 20 -1.61 -1.91 3.42
C HIS A 20 -1.72 -3.43 3.44
N ASN A 21 -2.72 -3.99 2.77
CA ASN A 21 -2.85 -5.44 2.64
C ASN A 21 -1.68 -6.03 1.88
N GLU A 22 -1.20 -5.36 0.84
CA GLU A 22 -0.02 -5.80 0.10
C GLU A 22 1.23 -5.79 0.98
N VAL A 23 1.38 -4.79 1.83
CA VAL A 23 2.50 -4.74 2.79
C VAL A 23 2.45 -5.96 3.71
N GLY A 24 1.29 -6.30 4.23
CA GLY A 24 1.13 -7.49 5.06
C GLY A 24 1.46 -8.77 4.32
N HIS A 25 1.03 -8.87 3.06
CA HIS A 25 1.33 -10.03 2.22
C HIS A 25 2.84 -10.16 1.96
N LEU A 26 3.50 -9.04 1.70
CA LEU A 26 4.96 -9.04 1.53
C LEU A 26 5.67 -9.51 2.78
N GLY A 27 5.19 -9.11 3.96
CA GLY A 27 5.73 -9.59 5.22
C GLY A 27 5.63 -11.10 5.36
N ASP A 28 4.50 -11.66 4.96
CA ASP A 28 4.32 -13.12 4.96
C ASP A 28 5.28 -13.80 4.00
N LEU A 29 5.44 -13.28 2.80
CA LEU A 29 6.36 -13.83 1.81
C LEU A 29 7.80 -13.79 2.31
N TRP A 30 8.18 -12.70 2.93
CA TRP A 30 9.51 -12.55 3.51
C TRP A 30 9.74 -13.56 4.63
N PHE A 31 8.77 -13.71 5.50
CA PHE A 31 8.83 -14.67 6.63
C PHE A 31 8.97 -16.10 6.12
N GLN A 32 8.30 -16.42 5.02
CA GLN A 32 8.37 -17.75 4.41
C GLN A 32 9.59 -17.95 3.51
N HIS A 33 10.49 -16.95 3.44
CA HIS A 33 11.67 -16.98 2.58
C HIS A 33 11.35 -17.06 1.09
N GLN A 34 10.19 -16.56 0.70
CA GLN A 34 9.78 -16.50 -0.70
C GLN A 34 10.46 -15.35 -1.44
N ILE A 35 10.84 -14.30 -0.72
CA ILE A 35 11.55 -13.15 -1.26
C ILE A 35 12.74 -12.82 -0.37
N THR A 36 13.75 -12.14 -0.94
CA THR A 36 14.93 -11.73 -0.21
C THR A 36 14.67 -10.46 0.60
N ASP A 37 15.56 -10.19 1.57
CA ASP A 37 15.49 -8.95 2.36
C ASP A 37 15.55 -7.72 1.45
N ALA A 38 16.40 -7.75 0.44
CA ALA A 38 16.56 -6.63 -0.50
C ALA A 38 15.27 -6.38 -1.26
N GLU A 39 14.62 -7.44 -1.76
CA GLU A 39 13.35 -7.32 -2.45
C GLU A 39 12.26 -6.82 -1.53
N TYR A 40 12.21 -7.34 -0.31
CA TYR A 40 11.24 -6.91 0.68
C TYR A 40 11.36 -5.40 0.93
N CYS A 41 12.57 -4.92 1.21
CA CYS A 41 12.82 -3.52 1.47
C CYS A 41 12.45 -2.65 0.27
N LEU A 42 12.80 -3.07 -0.95
CA LEU A 42 12.49 -2.33 -2.16
C LEU A 42 11.00 -2.20 -2.37
N ARG A 43 10.26 -3.30 -2.22
CA ARG A 43 8.81 -3.30 -2.42
C ARG A 43 8.10 -2.48 -1.35
N ILE A 44 8.56 -2.56 -0.11
CA ILE A 44 8.00 -1.76 0.99
C ILE A 44 8.18 -0.26 0.69
N LYS A 45 9.35 0.14 0.23
CA LYS A 45 9.59 1.53 -0.14
C LYS A 45 8.66 2.00 -1.25
N GLN A 46 8.44 1.18 -2.27
CA GLN A 46 7.55 1.50 -3.37
C GLN A 46 6.11 1.65 -2.91
N LEU A 47 5.64 0.74 -2.07
CA LEU A 47 4.28 0.79 -1.54
C LEU A 47 4.10 1.98 -0.60
N ASP A 48 5.09 2.24 0.24
CA ASP A 48 5.06 3.38 1.17
C ASP A 48 4.98 4.70 0.39
N GLN A 49 5.75 4.81 -0.69
CA GLN A 49 5.71 5.99 -1.55
C GLN A 49 4.31 6.19 -2.14
N ARG A 50 3.67 5.13 -2.60
CA ARG A 50 2.32 5.20 -3.14
C ARG A 50 1.31 5.62 -2.09
N ILE A 51 1.43 5.07 -0.88
CA ILE A 51 0.56 5.45 0.23
C ILE A 51 0.73 6.93 0.55
N THR A 52 1.96 7.40 0.62
CA THR A 52 2.26 8.80 0.89
C THR A 52 1.68 9.70 -0.20
N ASP A 53 1.82 9.33 -1.46
CA ASP A 53 1.27 10.08 -2.58
C ASP A 53 -0.25 10.17 -2.50
N LEU A 54 -0.92 9.10 -2.09
CA LEU A 54 -2.38 9.08 -1.95
C LEU A 54 -2.84 9.92 -0.76
N GLN A 55 -2.05 9.97 0.29
CA GLN A 55 -2.38 10.75 1.49
C GLN A 55 -2.06 12.23 1.32
N GLY A 56 -1.04 12.51 0.55
CA GLY A 56 -0.58 13.87 0.31
C GLY A 56 -1.34 14.56 -0.79
#